data_81157fcbc0be8fdd6b5f1ccc3673a8ab
#
_entry.id   81157fcbc0be8fdd6b5f1ccc3673a8ab
#
_cell.length_a   1.000
_cell.length_b   1.000
_cell.length_c   1.000
_cell.angle_alpha   90.00
_cell.angle_beta   90.00
_cell.angle_gamma   90.00
#
_symmetry.space_group_name_H-M   'P 1'
#
loop_
_entity.id
_entity.type
_entity.pdbx_description
1 polymer ?
#
loop_
_entity_poly.entity_id
_entity_poly.type
_entity_poly.pdbx_seq_one_letter_code
_entity_poly.pdbx_strand_id
1 'polypeptide(L)'
;MCDDGSADNTYEVALEYKNKYPDKIVLLKNEKNMGLNYTLNRCLEAAKGEFIARMDGDDISLPTRFEKEIDFLINNSQFAVVSAPMIMFDENGEWGRTSVIERPQINDFCTHSPFFAHAVCMMKKSVFDEVGGYTVDPKFLRVEDCNLWFKVYAHGYKGANLTEPLYMMRDDRNATHRRSIKARINGCYVVYDGFKMLHMPWYKYFYVVKNTVIELAKCLIPVSLYEYIHKRKFRGGHN
;
A
#
# COMPACT_ATOMS: atom_id res chain seq x y z
N MET A 1 5.86 0.67 -15.87
CA MET A 1 4.41 0.88 -15.65
C MET A 1 3.61 -0.16 -16.41
N CYS A 2 2.40 -0.45 -15.99
CA CYS A 2 1.52 -1.41 -16.66
C CYS A 2 0.10 -0.84 -16.70
N ASP A 3 -0.47 -0.74 -17.89
CA ASP A 3 -1.88 -0.45 -18.11
C ASP A 3 -2.71 -1.72 -17.92
N ASP A 4 -3.70 -1.67 -17.04
CA ASP A 4 -4.56 -2.82 -16.71
C ASP A 4 -5.89 -2.82 -17.49
N GLY A 5 -5.80 -2.54 -18.80
CA GLY A 5 -6.96 -2.53 -19.68
C GLY A 5 -7.83 -1.28 -19.49
N SER A 6 -7.21 -0.10 -19.42
CA SER A 6 -7.92 1.17 -19.34
C SER A 6 -8.85 1.36 -20.56
N ALA A 7 -10.03 1.91 -20.30
CA ALA A 7 -11.03 2.19 -21.33
C ALA A 7 -10.93 3.62 -21.91
N ASP A 8 -10.10 4.44 -21.31
CA ASP A 8 -9.81 5.83 -21.69
C ASP A 8 -8.44 5.92 -22.40
N ASN A 9 -7.94 7.14 -22.60
CA ASN A 9 -6.65 7.41 -23.24
C ASN A 9 -5.43 7.23 -22.34
N THR A 10 -5.54 6.52 -21.21
CA THR A 10 -4.42 6.31 -20.27
C THR A 10 -3.24 5.60 -20.94
N TYR A 11 -3.51 4.57 -21.73
CA TYR A 11 -2.45 3.84 -22.43
C TYR A 11 -1.74 4.70 -23.48
N GLU A 12 -2.47 5.49 -24.26
CA GLU A 12 -1.95 6.39 -25.30
C GLU A 12 -1.03 7.44 -24.67
N VAL A 13 -1.44 8.04 -23.56
CA VAL A 13 -0.60 8.99 -22.80
C VAL A 13 0.67 8.30 -22.29
N ALA A 14 0.55 7.11 -21.71
CA ALA A 14 1.72 6.34 -21.25
C ALA A 14 2.67 6.00 -22.40
N LEU A 15 2.15 5.71 -23.62
CA LEU A 15 2.93 5.42 -24.81
C LEU A 15 3.69 6.65 -25.33
N GLU A 16 3.10 7.84 -25.26
CA GLU A 16 3.79 9.10 -25.59
C GLU A 16 5.03 9.29 -24.70
N TYR A 17 4.88 9.07 -23.38
CA TYR A 17 6.01 9.14 -22.46
C TYR A 17 7.03 8.04 -22.68
N LYS A 18 6.61 6.81 -23.02
CA LYS A 18 7.51 5.72 -23.40
C LYS A 18 8.34 6.11 -24.64
N ASN A 19 7.73 6.73 -25.64
CA ASN A 19 8.41 7.17 -26.85
C ASN A 19 9.40 8.31 -26.57
N LYS A 20 9.04 9.21 -25.65
CA LYS A 20 9.92 10.31 -25.22
C LYS A 20 11.11 9.85 -24.37
N TYR A 21 10.94 8.79 -23.57
CA TYR A 21 11.95 8.28 -22.65
C TYR A 21 12.12 6.75 -22.81
N PRO A 22 12.57 6.27 -23.98
CA PRO A 22 12.58 4.84 -24.33
C PRO A 22 13.46 4.00 -23.41
N ASP A 23 14.56 4.56 -22.91
CA ASP A 23 15.50 3.86 -22.03
C ASP A 23 15.09 3.86 -20.55
N LYS A 24 14.15 4.74 -20.17
CA LYS A 24 13.70 4.89 -18.77
C LYS A 24 12.38 4.21 -18.49
N ILE A 25 11.51 4.08 -19.49
CA ILE A 25 10.13 3.59 -19.31
C ILE A 25 9.98 2.22 -19.99
N VAL A 26 9.60 1.23 -19.19
CA VAL A 26 9.04 -0.04 -19.67
C VAL A 26 7.52 0.06 -19.54
N LEU A 27 6.81 0.05 -20.65
CA LEU A 27 5.35 0.09 -20.72
C LEU A 27 4.82 -1.31 -21.05
N LEU A 28 4.00 -1.84 -20.14
CA LEU A 28 3.28 -3.09 -20.28
C LEU A 28 1.80 -2.78 -20.46
N LYS A 29 1.07 -3.70 -21.09
CA LYS A 29 -0.39 -3.64 -21.25
C LYS A 29 -1.00 -5.01 -20.94
N ASN A 30 -2.09 -5.05 -20.19
CA ASN A 30 -2.94 -6.22 -20.05
C ASN A 30 -4.04 -6.18 -21.13
N GLU A 31 -4.44 -7.32 -21.65
CA GLU A 31 -5.50 -7.40 -22.65
C GLU A 31 -6.88 -6.96 -22.09
N LYS A 32 -7.05 -7.12 -20.80
CA LYS A 32 -8.24 -6.70 -20.04
C LYS A 32 -7.84 -6.39 -18.60
N ASN A 33 -8.75 -5.84 -17.80
CA ASN A 33 -8.52 -5.64 -16.37
C ASN A 33 -8.30 -7.00 -15.67
N MET A 34 -7.06 -7.22 -15.23
CA MET A 34 -6.60 -8.43 -14.52
C MET A 34 -6.52 -8.21 -13.01
N GLY A 35 -6.68 -6.97 -12.57
CA GLY A 35 -6.59 -6.53 -11.17
C GLY A 35 -5.18 -6.17 -10.72
N LEU A 36 -5.15 -5.36 -9.65
CA LEU A 36 -3.92 -4.70 -9.17
C LEU A 36 -2.80 -5.70 -8.85
N ASN A 37 -3.10 -6.78 -8.13
CA ASN A 37 -2.10 -7.77 -7.70
C ASN A 37 -1.38 -8.42 -8.89
N TYR A 38 -2.13 -8.80 -9.92
CA TYR A 38 -1.58 -9.37 -11.15
C TYR A 38 -0.71 -8.34 -11.88
N THR A 39 -1.22 -7.13 -12.03
CA THR A 39 -0.55 -6.02 -12.72
C THR A 39 0.74 -5.61 -12.03
N LEU A 40 0.75 -5.58 -10.69
CA LEU A 40 1.97 -5.32 -9.91
C LEU A 40 3.02 -6.42 -10.07
N ASN A 41 2.62 -7.70 -10.09
CA ASN A 41 3.55 -8.81 -10.34
C ASN A 41 4.19 -8.70 -11.72
N ARG A 42 3.43 -8.34 -12.76
CA ARG A 42 3.99 -8.08 -14.09
C ARG A 42 5.02 -6.95 -14.08
N CYS A 43 4.77 -5.90 -13.28
CA CYS A 43 5.76 -4.84 -13.11
C CYS A 43 7.02 -5.34 -12.39
N LEU A 44 6.88 -6.20 -11.37
CA LEU A 44 8.02 -6.81 -10.65
C LEU A 44 8.86 -7.70 -11.57
N GLU A 45 8.23 -8.51 -12.40
CA GLU A 45 8.90 -9.37 -13.39
C GLU A 45 9.73 -8.55 -14.41
N ALA A 46 9.20 -7.41 -14.84
CA ALA A 46 9.87 -6.52 -15.79
C ALA A 46 10.95 -5.62 -15.14
N ALA A 47 10.92 -5.48 -13.83
CA ALA A 47 11.81 -4.59 -13.08
C ALA A 47 13.23 -5.18 -12.99
N LYS A 48 14.25 -4.33 -13.28
CA LYS A 48 15.66 -4.70 -13.27
C LYS A 48 16.45 -4.08 -12.12
N GLY A 49 15.86 -3.14 -11.38
CA GLY A 49 16.51 -2.45 -10.28
C GLY A 49 16.65 -3.34 -9.05
N GLU A 50 17.66 -3.10 -8.24
CA GLU A 50 17.87 -3.74 -6.94
C GLU A 50 16.77 -3.35 -5.95
N PHE A 51 16.30 -2.10 -6.03
CA PHE A 51 15.21 -1.57 -5.21
C PHE A 51 13.97 -1.32 -6.07
N ILE A 52 12.83 -1.66 -5.53
CA ILE A 52 11.51 -1.44 -6.13
C ILE A 52 10.80 -0.37 -5.33
N ALA A 53 10.58 0.79 -5.94
CA ALA A 53 9.75 1.87 -5.39
C ALA A 53 8.38 1.83 -6.07
N ARG A 54 7.32 1.72 -5.27
CA ARG A 54 5.96 1.76 -5.77
C ARG A 54 5.47 3.21 -5.93
N MET A 55 4.58 3.43 -6.87
CA MET A 55 3.86 4.69 -7.06
C MET A 55 2.52 4.43 -7.72
N ASP A 56 1.45 5.12 -7.29
CA ASP A 56 0.16 5.18 -7.98
C ASP A 56 0.17 6.25 -9.07
N GLY A 57 -0.63 6.06 -10.11
CA GLY A 57 -0.62 6.92 -11.29
C GLY A 57 -1.27 8.29 -11.08
N ASP A 58 -2.05 8.47 -10.02
CA ASP A 58 -2.76 9.69 -9.66
C ASP A 58 -2.13 10.46 -8.48
N ASP A 59 -0.97 9.97 -7.99
CA ASP A 59 -0.25 10.51 -6.85
C ASP A 59 0.99 11.32 -7.26
N ILE A 60 1.66 11.96 -6.28
CA ILE A 60 2.87 12.76 -6.49
C ILE A 60 3.99 12.26 -5.57
N SER A 61 5.12 11.85 -6.17
CA SER A 61 6.36 11.57 -5.46
C SER A 61 7.12 12.87 -5.21
N LEU A 62 7.50 13.15 -3.96
CA LEU A 62 8.30 14.34 -3.67
C LEU A 62 9.76 14.17 -4.17
N PRO A 63 10.46 15.26 -4.54
CA PRO A 63 11.76 15.19 -5.23
C PRO A 63 12.84 14.39 -4.50
N THR A 64 12.89 14.43 -3.17
CA THR A 64 13.91 13.77 -2.35
C THR A 64 13.54 12.35 -1.91
N ARG A 65 12.39 11.82 -2.35
CA ARG A 65 11.88 10.54 -1.89
C ARG A 65 12.86 9.40 -2.13
N PHE A 66 13.26 9.19 -3.37
CA PHE A 66 14.09 8.03 -3.71
C PHE A 66 15.47 8.09 -3.07
N GLU A 67 16.08 9.28 -3.01
CA GLU A 67 17.35 9.49 -2.32
C GLU A 67 17.25 9.05 -0.85
N LYS A 68 16.27 9.57 -0.11
CA LYS A 68 16.09 9.27 1.31
C LYS A 68 15.74 7.81 1.60
N GLU A 69 14.90 7.21 0.76
CA GLU A 69 14.51 5.80 0.91
C GLU A 69 15.68 4.85 0.61
N ILE A 70 16.46 5.12 -0.44
CA ILE A 70 17.66 4.33 -0.79
C ILE A 70 18.73 4.48 0.28
N ASP A 71 19.06 5.71 0.67
CA ASP A 71 20.06 5.98 1.72
C ASP A 71 19.70 5.28 3.02
N PHE A 72 18.41 5.30 3.37
CA PHE A 72 17.95 4.58 4.55
C PHE A 72 18.18 3.07 4.44
N LEU A 73 17.80 2.43 3.32
CA LEU A 73 17.93 0.98 3.14
C LEU A 73 19.39 0.53 3.02
N ILE A 74 20.27 1.36 2.45
CA ILE A 74 21.71 1.07 2.35
C ILE A 74 22.36 1.15 3.74
N ASN A 75 22.07 2.21 4.50
CA ASN A 75 22.69 2.44 5.80
C ASN A 75 22.07 1.60 6.95
N ASN A 76 20.94 0.93 6.70
CA ASN A 76 20.20 0.15 7.69
C ASN A 76 19.84 -1.23 7.13
N SER A 77 20.86 -2.05 6.86
CA SER A 77 20.74 -3.35 6.17
C SER A 77 19.79 -4.37 6.85
N GLN A 78 19.48 -4.16 8.14
CA GLN A 78 18.51 -4.97 8.91
C GLN A 78 17.04 -4.74 8.47
N PHE A 79 16.77 -3.70 7.69
CA PHE A 79 15.44 -3.44 7.14
C PHE A 79 15.38 -3.81 5.66
N ALA A 80 14.30 -4.48 5.28
CA ALA A 80 14.05 -4.90 3.90
C ALA A 80 13.10 -3.95 3.16
N VAL A 81 12.27 -3.23 3.89
CA VAL A 81 11.29 -2.26 3.37
C VAL A 81 11.36 -0.96 4.15
N VAL A 82 11.22 0.14 3.42
CA VAL A 82 11.03 1.48 3.98
C VAL A 82 9.78 2.12 3.38
N SER A 83 9.07 2.91 4.17
CA SER A 83 7.95 3.73 3.75
C SER A 83 8.01 5.08 4.47
N ALA A 84 7.05 5.95 4.23
CA ALA A 84 6.99 7.28 4.84
C ALA A 84 5.53 7.72 5.06
N PRO A 85 5.30 8.73 5.91
CA PRO A 85 4.01 9.42 5.95
C PRO A 85 3.68 10.02 4.59
N MET A 86 2.38 10.19 4.33
CA MET A 86 1.87 10.81 3.11
C MET A 86 1.10 12.08 3.46
N ILE A 87 1.21 13.07 2.59
CA ILE A 87 0.34 14.24 2.56
C ILE A 87 -0.90 13.87 1.74
N MET A 88 -2.07 14.11 2.30
CA MET A 88 -3.35 13.90 1.61
C MET A 88 -3.74 15.17 0.88
N PHE A 89 -4.11 15.06 -0.40
CA PHE A 89 -4.57 16.21 -1.18
C PHE A 89 -5.79 15.88 -2.04
N ASP A 90 -6.57 16.91 -2.33
CA ASP A 90 -7.69 16.88 -3.27
C ASP A 90 -7.64 18.11 -4.19
N GLU A 91 -8.72 18.41 -4.91
CA GLU A 91 -8.83 19.57 -5.79
C GLU A 91 -8.73 20.93 -5.08
N ASN A 92 -8.85 20.96 -3.76
CA ASN A 92 -8.74 22.18 -2.94
C ASN A 92 -7.34 22.33 -2.30
N GLY A 93 -6.43 21.39 -2.56
CA GLY A 93 -5.06 21.38 -2.03
C GLY A 93 -4.81 20.33 -0.94
N GLU A 94 -3.77 20.53 -0.15
CA GLU A 94 -3.42 19.65 0.97
C GLU A 94 -4.42 19.78 2.11
N TRP A 95 -4.90 18.65 2.67
CA TRP A 95 -5.90 18.68 3.73
C TRP A 95 -5.58 17.78 4.93
N GLY A 96 -4.53 16.96 4.88
CA GLY A 96 -4.17 16.08 5.99
C GLY A 96 -2.85 15.35 5.80
N ARG A 97 -2.44 14.64 6.84
CA ARG A 97 -1.23 13.80 6.84
C ARG A 97 -1.49 12.47 7.51
N THR A 98 -0.84 11.41 7.04
CA THR A 98 -0.86 10.12 7.71
C THR A 98 0.17 10.09 8.84
N SER A 99 -0.14 9.36 9.91
CA SER A 99 0.82 9.01 10.96
C SER A 99 1.37 7.61 10.72
N VAL A 100 2.58 7.36 11.21
CA VAL A 100 3.28 6.07 11.04
C VAL A 100 3.85 5.59 12.38
N ILE A 101 4.05 4.27 12.49
CA ILE A 101 4.90 3.67 13.51
C ILE A 101 6.28 3.52 12.88
N GLU A 102 7.31 4.19 13.42
CA GLU A 102 8.65 4.23 12.79
C GLU A 102 9.27 2.85 12.63
N ARG A 103 9.12 1.98 13.62
CA ARG A 103 9.71 0.65 13.66
C ARG A 103 8.66 -0.39 14.09
N PRO A 104 7.68 -0.70 13.20
CA PRO A 104 6.60 -1.60 13.55
C PRO A 104 7.13 -3.00 13.87
N GLN A 105 6.53 -3.61 14.88
CA GLN A 105 6.84 -4.96 15.35
C GLN A 105 5.67 -5.90 15.08
N ILE A 106 5.92 -7.21 15.12
CA ILE A 106 4.88 -8.23 14.88
C ILE A 106 3.63 -8.00 15.76
N ASN A 107 3.81 -7.54 16.98
CA ASN A 107 2.68 -7.28 17.89
C ASN A 107 1.79 -6.12 17.45
N ASP A 108 2.32 -5.18 16.68
CA ASP A 108 1.54 -4.04 16.20
C ASP A 108 0.50 -4.45 15.16
N PHE A 109 0.64 -5.60 14.49
CA PHE A 109 -0.40 -6.17 13.63
C PHE A 109 -1.73 -6.44 14.36
N CYS A 110 -1.72 -6.53 15.68
CA CYS A 110 -2.94 -6.68 16.48
C CYS A 110 -3.81 -5.42 16.43
N THR A 111 -3.22 -4.24 16.27
CA THR A 111 -3.90 -2.95 16.43
C THR A 111 -3.73 -1.99 15.26
N HIS A 112 -2.71 -2.19 14.43
CA HIS A 112 -2.37 -1.31 13.31
C HIS A 112 -2.22 -2.13 12.02
N SER A 113 -2.89 -1.68 10.96
CA SER A 113 -2.76 -2.22 9.61
C SER A 113 -3.30 -1.19 8.63
N PRO A 114 -2.62 -0.95 7.50
CA PRO A 114 -1.31 -1.47 7.10
C PRO A 114 -0.16 -0.78 7.86
N PHE A 115 0.99 -1.46 7.97
CA PHE A 115 2.19 -0.90 8.63
C PHE A 115 2.94 0.10 7.80
N PHE A 116 2.96 -0.15 6.49
CA PHE A 116 3.65 0.67 5.51
C PHE A 116 2.63 1.18 4.52
N ALA A 117 2.69 2.47 4.24
CA ALA A 117 1.91 3.05 3.18
C ALA A 117 2.40 2.48 1.84
N HIS A 118 1.55 1.71 1.19
CA HIS A 118 1.91 0.95 -0.01
C HIS A 118 2.34 1.84 -1.17
N ALA A 119 1.68 2.99 -1.34
CA ALA A 119 1.96 3.93 -2.41
C ALA A 119 3.36 4.56 -2.35
N VAL A 120 3.94 4.67 -1.15
CA VAL A 120 5.24 5.31 -0.90
C VAL A 120 6.29 4.32 -0.41
N CYS A 121 6.09 3.01 -0.57
CA CYS A 121 7.09 2.06 -0.11
C CYS A 121 8.21 1.84 -1.13
N MET A 122 9.41 1.57 -0.60
CA MET A 122 10.55 1.02 -1.32
C MET A 122 11.01 -0.26 -0.63
N MET A 123 11.30 -1.29 -1.42
CA MET A 123 11.73 -2.60 -0.92
C MET A 123 12.78 -3.20 -1.85
N LYS A 124 13.70 -4.01 -1.31
CA LYS A 124 14.66 -4.78 -2.11
C LYS A 124 13.91 -5.77 -3.01
N LYS A 125 14.31 -5.83 -4.28
CA LYS A 125 13.70 -6.76 -5.25
C LYS A 125 13.83 -8.21 -4.79
N SER A 126 14.98 -8.60 -4.23
CA SER A 126 15.21 -9.96 -3.70
C SER A 126 14.17 -10.38 -2.65
N VAL A 127 13.69 -9.42 -1.83
CA VAL A 127 12.64 -9.71 -0.83
C VAL A 127 11.30 -9.97 -1.52
N PHE A 128 10.94 -9.22 -2.58
CA PHE A 128 9.75 -9.55 -3.37
C PHE A 128 9.83 -10.95 -3.97
N ASP A 129 10.99 -11.32 -4.50
CA ASP A 129 11.22 -12.64 -5.10
C ASP A 129 11.08 -13.75 -4.05
N GLU A 130 11.66 -13.59 -2.86
CA GLU A 130 11.61 -14.58 -1.77
C GLU A 130 10.21 -14.74 -1.17
N VAL A 131 9.46 -13.65 -0.99
CA VAL A 131 8.09 -13.72 -0.45
C VAL A 131 7.05 -14.09 -1.53
N GLY A 132 7.47 -14.25 -2.79
CA GLY A 132 6.61 -14.62 -3.92
C GLY A 132 5.67 -13.51 -4.38
N GLY A 133 6.11 -12.23 -4.33
CA GLY A 133 5.38 -11.09 -4.85
C GLY A 133 3.99 -10.88 -4.21
N TYR A 134 3.04 -10.36 -4.99
CA TYR A 134 1.65 -10.16 -4.56
C TYR A 134 0.81 -11.42 -4.79
N THR A 135 -0.02 -11.78 -3.82
CA THR A 135 -0.93 -12.93 -3.93
C THR A 135 -2.09 -12.61 -4.87
N VAL A 136 -2.20 -13.33 -5.98
CA VAL A 136 -3.28 -13.18 -6.96
C VAL A 136 -4.45 -14.09 -6.58
N ASP A 137 -5.29 -13.62 -5.66
CA ASP A 137 -6.52 -14.31 -5.21
C ASP A 137 -7.58 -13.25 -4.89
N PRO A 138 -8.86 -13.47 -5.26
CA PRO A 138 -9.95 -12.53 -4.94
C PRO A 138 -10.10 -12.17 -3.46
N LYS A 139 -9.61 -13.00 -2.55
CA LYS A 139 -9.63 -12.75 -1.09
C LYS A 139 -8.64 -11.67 -0.66
N PHE A 140 -7.63 -11.38 -1.48
CA PHE A 140 -6.61 -10.37 -1.19
C PHE A 140 -6.79 -9.09 -2.02
N LEU A 141 -7.90 -8.93 -2.73
CA LEU A 141 -8.22 -7.68 -3.42
C LEU A 141 -8.52 -6.58 -2.42
N ARG A 142 -7.90 -5.40 -2.58
CA ARG A 142 -7.98 -4.22 -1.71
C ARG A 142 -7.33 -4.39 -0.33
N VAL A 143 -6.53 -5.44 -0.16
CA VAL A 143 -5.74 -5.75 1.04
C VAL A 143 -4.42 -6.42 0.66
N GLU A 144 -3.99 -6.23 -0.57
CA GLU A 144 -2.78 -6.78 -1.16
C GLU A 144 -1.52 -6.34 -0.42
N ASP A 145 -1.51 -5.11 0.04
CA ASP A 145 -0.45 -4.52 0.85
C ASP A 145 -0.36 -5.19 2.22
N CYS A 146 -1.48 -5.32 2.92
CA CYS A 146 -1.52 -6.02 4.20
C CYS A 146 -1.01 -7.46 4.07
N ASN A 147 -1.44 -8.20 3.04
CA ASN A 147 -0.95 -9.55 2.77
C ASN A 147 0.56 -9.57 2.52
N LEU A 148 1.07 -8.62 1.74
CA LEU A 148 2.51 -8.50 1.48
C LEU A 148 3.29 -8.27 2.77
N TRP A 149 2.83 -7.37 3.65
CA TRP A 149 3.52 -7.08 4.92
C TRP A 149 3.53 -8.29 5.85
N PHE A 150 2.45 -9.07 5.91
CA PHE A 150 2.43 -10.33 6.65
C PHE A 150 3.46 -11.33 6.10
N LYS A 151 3.57 -11.47 4.78
CA LYS A 151 4.57 -12.33 4.13
C LYS A 151 6.00 -11.89 4.43
N VAL A 152 6.27 -10.58 4.32
CA VAL A 152 7.59 -9.99 4.65
C VAL A 152 8.01 -10.35 6.08
N TYR A 153 7.12 -10.13 7.05
CA TYR A 153 7.42 -10.44 8.45
C TYR A 153 7.48 -11.94 8.74
N ALA A 154 6.69 -12.76 8.07
CA ALA A 154 6.72 -14.22 8.20
C ALA A 154 8.04 -14.83 7.69
N HIS A 155 8.70 -14.17 6.72
CA HIS A 155 10.05 -14.54 6.26
C HIS A 155 11.17 -13.96 7.14
N GLY A 156 10.84 -13.33 8.28
CA GLY A 156 11.82 -12.79 9.22
C GLY A 156 12.34 -11.39 8.87
N TYR A 157 11.88 -10.81 7.79
CA TYR A 157 12.23 -9.44 7.41
C TYR A 157 11.57 -8.41 8.31
N LYS A 158 12.15 -7.21 8.36
CA LYS A 158 11.63 -6.06 9.10
C LYS A 158 11.52 -4.86 8.17
N GLY A 159 10.64 -3.93 8.51
CA GLY A 159 10.53 -2.66 7.82
C GLY A 159 10.59 -1.47 8.78
N ALA A 160 10.71 -0.30 8.18
CA ALA A 160 10.72 0.97 8.88
C ALA A 160 9.89 2.02 8.13
N ASN A 161 9.42 3.01 8.87
CA ASN A 161 8.87 4.22 8.29
C ASN A 161 9.77 5.40 8.64
N LEU A 162 10.05 6.25 7.67
CA LEU A 162 10.62 7.57 7.89
C LEU A 162 9.58 8.47 8.58
N THR A 163 10.02 9.56 9.17
CA THR A 163 9.11 10.50 9.87
C THR A 163 8.69 11.67 8.99
N GLU A 164 9.49 11.95 7.96
CA GLU A 164 9.22 13.02 7.01
C GLU A 164 8.28 12.53 5.89
N PRO A 165 7.25 13.29 5.53
CA PRO A 165 6.42 12.99 4.37
C PRO A 165 7.24 13.08 3.08
N LEU A 166 7.17 12.04 2.25
CA LEU A 166 7.88 11.95 0.97
C LEU A 166 6.96 11.76 -0.24
N TYR A 167 5.65 11.84 0.00
CA TYR A 167 4.64 11.48 -0.98
C TYR A 167 3.34 12.25 -0.76
N MET A 168 2.66 12.61 -1.84
CA MET A 168 1.33 13.18 -1.77
C MET A 168 0.35 12.20 -2.41
N MET A 169 -0.62 11.76 -1.62
CA MET A 169 -1.67 10.82 -2.04
C MET A 169 -2.95 11.57 -2.35
N ARG A 170 -3.48 11.33 -3.56
CA ARG A 170 -4.79 11.88 -3.94
C ARG A 170 -5.90 11.12 -3.22
N ASP A 171 -6.62 11.82 -2.37
CA ASP A 171 -7.80 11.29 -1.68
C ASP A 171 -9.01 12.18 -1.96
N ASP A 172 -9.61 11.95 -3.11
CA ASP A 172 -10.82 12.64 -3.56
C ASP A 172 -12.08 12.05 -2.87
N ARG A 173 -13.22 12.73 -3.07
CA ARG A 173 -14.52 12.35 -2.48
C ARG A 173 -14.99 10.94 -2.88
N ASN A 174 -14.46 10.38 -3.97
CA ASN A 174 -14.86 9.07 -4.46
C ASN A 174 -14.10 7.92 -3.79
N ALA A 175 -13.01 8.18 -3.05
CA ALA A 175 -12.22 7.16 -2.38
C ALA A 175 -13.05 6.36 -1.34
N THR A 176 -14.00 7.02 -0.69
CA THR A 176 -14.88 6.40 0.33
C THR A 176 -15.86 5.39 -0.29
N HIS A 177 -16.36 5.67 -1.50
CA HIS A 177 -17.30 4.77 -2.20
C HIS A 177 -16.64 3.46 -2.68
N ARG A 178 -15.31 3.40 -2.76
CA ARG A 178 -14.56 2.19 -3.16
C ARG A 178 -14.50 1.12 -2.07
N ARG A 179 -14.98 1.39 -0.84
CA ARG A 179 -14.93 0.45 0.31
C ARG A 179 -16.17 -0.43 0.37
N SER A 180 -16.24 -1.43 -0.50
CA SER A 180 -17.32 -2.41 -0.54
C SER A 180 -17.32 -3.33 0.71
N ILE A 181 -18.47 -3.96 1.00
CA ILE A 181 -18.58 -5.01 2.04
C ILE A 181 -17.56 -6.13 1.79
N LYS A 182 -17.35 -6.50 0.51
CA LYS A 182 -16.36 -7.51 0.12
C LYS A 182 -14.94 -7.10 0.53
N ALA A 183 -14.55 -5.84 0.33
CA ALA A 183 -13.24 -5.34 0.76
C ALA A 183 -13.05 -5.41 2.27
N ARG A 184 -14.12 -5.17 3.06
CA ARG A 184 -14.07 -5.30 4.53
C ARG A 184 -13.94 -6.75 4.97
N ILE A 185 -14.64 -7.69 4.32
CA ILE A 185 -14.51 -9.13 4.57
C ILE A 185 -13.07 -9.58 4.23
N ASN A 186 -12.53 -9.14 3.10
CA ASN A 186 -11.14 -9.40 2.74
C ASN A 186 -10.17 -8.85 3.80
N GLY A 187 -10.46 -7.65 4.35
CA GLY A 187 -9.68 -7.07 5.45
C GLY A 187 -9.65 -7.94 6.71
N CYS A 188 -10.81 -8.52 7.07
CA CYS A 188 -10.86 -9.47 8.19
C CYS A 188 -10.11 -10.78 7.88
N TYR A 189 -10.26 -11.27 6.66
CA TYR A 189 -9.61 -12.50 6.21
C TYR A 189 -8.07 -12.36 6.18
N VAL A 190 -7.54 -11.26 5.64
CA VAL A 190 -6.08 -11.05 5.55
C VAL A 190 -5.43 -10.99 6.94
N VAL A 191 -6.10 -10.39 7.94
CA VAL A 191 -5.57 -10.36 9.31
C VAL A 191 -5.57 -11.76 9.92
N TYR A 192 -6.66 -12.53 9.73
CA TYR A 192 -6.73 -13.92 10.20
C TYR A 192 -5.63 -14.79 9.57
N ASP A 193 -5.48 -14.71 8.25
CA ASP A 193 -4.48 -15.47 7.49
C ASP A 193 -3.05 -15.04 7.88
N GLY A 194 -2.83 -13.73 8.01
CA GLY A 194 -1.56 -13.18 8.46
C GLY A 194 -1.16 -13.63 9.88
N PHE A 195 -2.12 -13.73 10.81
CA PHE A 195 -1.86 -14.25 12.15
C PHE A 195 -1.42 -15.73 12.12
N LYS A 196 -1.98 -16.51 11.18
CA LYS A 196 -1.51 -17.90 10.95
C LYS A 196 -0.08 -17.92 10.42
N MET A 197 0.23 -17.09 9.40
CA MET A 197 1.58 -16.98 8.84
C MET A 197 2.62 -16.58 9.89
N LEU A 198 2.27 -15.66 10.80
CA LEU A 198 3.14 -15.19 11.88
C LEU A 198 3.15 -16.12 13.12
N HIS A 199 2.46 -17.26 13.08
CA HIS A 199 2.32 -18.17 14.23
C HIS A 199 1.89 -17.46 15.51
N MET A 200 0.96 -16.49 15.38
CA MET A 200 0.48 -15.72 16.52
C MET A 200 -0.18 -16.60 17.57
N PRO A 201 0.07 -16.37 18.88
CA PRO A 201 -0.56 -17.14 19.95
C PRO A 201 -2.09 -17.07 19.88
N TRP A 202 -2.77 -18.17 20.23
CA TRP A 202 -4.23 -18.30 20.11
C TRP A 202 -5.03 -17.15 20.76
N TYR A 203 -4.58 -16.65 21.91
CA TYR A 203 -5.26 -15.56 22.62
C TYR A 203 -5.26 -14.24 21.83
N LYS A 204 -4.31 -14.02 20.90
CA LYS A 204 -4.29 -12.83 20.06
C LYS A 204 -5.35 -12.83 18.95
N TYR A 205 -5.93 -13.99 18.64
CA TYR A 205 -7.06 -14.05 17.70
C TYR A 205 -8.30 -13.31 18.20
N PHE A 206 -8.34 -12.94 19.49
CA PHE A 206 -9.33 -11.99 20.01
C PHE A 206 -9.31 -10.66 19.23
N TYR A 207 -8.12 -10.18 18.83
CA TYR A 207 -8.01 -8.97 18.01
C TYR A 207 -8.62 -9.14 16.62
N VAL A 208 -8.52 -10.31 16.02
CA VAL A 208 -9.18 -10.63 14.73
C VAL A 208 -10.68 -10.51 14.88
N VAL A 209 -11.25 -11.15 15.93
CA VAL A 209 -12.70 -11.08 16.22
C VAL A 209 -13.14 -9.63 16.49
N LYS A 210 -12.42 -8.92 17.36
CA LYS A 210 -12.69 -7.51 17.68
C LYS A 210 -12.69 -6.64 16.43
N ASN A 211 -11.66 -6.74 15.59
CA ASN A 211 -11.53 -5.95 14.37
C ASN A 211 -12.63 -6.31 13.37
N THR A 212 -13.00 -7.58 13.24
CA THR A 212 -14.11 -8.03 12.40
C THR A 212 -15.42 -7.38 12.85
N VAL A 213 -15.74 -7.38 14.15
CA VAL A 213 -16.94 -6.74 14.69
C VAL A 213 -16.94 -5.23 14.37
N ILE A 214 -15.80 -4.55 14.55
CA ILE A 214 -15.66 -3.13 14.24
C ILE A 214 -15.89 -2.87 12.74
N GLU A 215 -15.30 -3.66 11.84
CA GLU A 215 -15.47 -3.48 10.40
C GLU A 215 -16.91 -3.76 9.95
N LEU A 216 -17.59 -4.74 10.53
CA LEU A 216 -19.01 -4.98 10.29
C LEU A 216 -19.88 -3.82 10.81
N ALA A 217 -19.58 -3.30 12.01
CA ALA A 217 -20.30 -2.14 12.56
C ALA A 217 -20.14 -0.90 11.67
N LYS A 218 -18.98 -0.69 11.05
CA LYS A 218 -18.76 0.41 10.09
C LYS A 218 -19.64 0.31 8.83
N CYS A 219 -20.15 -0.88 8.48
CA CYS A 219 -21.12 -1.03 7.39
C CYS A 219 -22.47 -0.34 7.68
N LEU A 220 -22.80 -0.12 8.95
CA LEU A 220 -24.03 0.52 9.40
C LEU A 220 -23.90 2.05 9.47
N ILE A 221 -22.70 2.60 9.32
CA ILE A 221 -22.44 4.05 9.39
C ILE A 221 -22.77 4.70 8.04
N PRO A 222 -23.60 5.75 8.00
CA PRO A 222 -23.84 6.52 6.78
C PRO A 222 -22.52 7.06 6.18
N VAL A 223 -22.42 7.07 4.86
CA VAL A 223 -21.20 7.48 4.13
C VAL A 223 -20.74 8.88 4.55
N SER A 224 -21.66 9.85 4.65
CA SER A 224 -21.34 11.22 5.05
C SER A 224 -20.71 11.34 6.45
N LEU A 225 -21.19 10.54 7.42
CA LEU A 225 -20.62 10.50 8.76
C LEU A 225 -19.25 9.82 8.75
N TYR A 226 -19.09 8.79 7.94
CA TYR A 226 -17.81 8.12 7.76
C TYR A 226 -16.74 9.07 7.17
N GLU A 227 -17.09 9.84 6.13
CA GLU A 227 -16.21 10.85 5.52
C GLU A 227 -15.79 11.92 6.53
N TYR A 228 -16.74 12.42 7.30
CA TYR A 228 -16.44 13.39 8.36
C TYR A 228 -15.43 12.86 9.37
N ILE A 229 -15.63 11.63 9.88
CA ILE A 229 -14.74 10.98 10.83
C ILE A 229 -13.36 10.73 10.18
N HIS A 230 -13.33 10.28 8.93
CA HIS A 230 -12.10 10.04 8.17
C HIS A 230 -11.27 11.32 8.06
N LYS A 231 -11.85 12.40 7.53
CA LYS A 231 -11.15 13.69 7.38
C LYS A 231 -10.66 14.24 8.73
N ARG A 232 -11.46 14.10 9.79
CA ARG A 232 -11.06 14.55 11.13
C ARG A 232 -9.83 13.81 11.67
N LYS A 233 -9.73 12.49 11.39
CA LYS A 233 -8.59 11.67 11.82
C LYS A 233 -7.26 12.17 11.24
N PHE A 234 -7.25 12.60 9.99
CA PHE A 234 -6.02 13.04 9.31
C PHE A 234 -5.73 14.54 9.46
N ARG A 235 -6.74 15.36 9.78
CA ARG A 235 -6.54 16.79 10.12
C ARG A 235 -5.89 17.00 11.48
N GLY A 236 -6.01 16.04 12.41
CA GLY A 236 -5.43 16.12 13.77
C GLY A 236 -3.92 15.81 13.83
N GLY A 237 -3.25 15.49 12.74
CA GLY A 237 -1.81 15.17 12.70
C GLY A 237 -0.89 16.41 12.69
N HIS A 238 -1.32 17.54 13.22
CA HIS A 238 -0.56 18.79 13.28
C HIS A 238 0.02 19.11 14.69
N ASN A 239 0.19 18.09 15.58
CA ASN A 239 0.89 18.28 16.85
C ASN A 239 2.11 17.37 16.95
#